data_c15652895ee74a07af641711062cdd7b
#
_entry.id   c15652895ee74a07af641711062cdd7b
#
_cell.length_a   1.000
_cell.length_b   1.000
_cell.length_c   1.000
_cell.angle_alpha   90.00
_cell.angle_beta   90.00
_cell.angle_gamma   90.00
#
_symmetry.space_group_name_H-M   'P 1'
#
loop_
_entity.id
_entity.type
_entity.pdbx_description
1 polymer ?
#
loop_
_entity_poly.entity_id
_entity_poly.type
_entity_poly.pdbx_seq_one_letter_code
_entity_poly.pdbx_strand_id
1 'polypeptide(L)'
;PPGTLIQIAEYYGSEEIGTNKGIGLASKTIAQNIKEIEAALKRTGLIKTDVRAGAADNQIRDTNPDADNMEKIMQKEGVYWLPSDKSSGSRAVGLQLFRERLENSKKDEGPGIYFFRTCRASIQTIPCLPRDTKKLDDVDTTAEDHAYDMVRYRILQSKRGSSVSFKVRLPT
;
A
#
# COMPACT_ATOMS: atom_id res chain seq x y z
N PRO A 1 -14.78 -12.56 -3.75
CA PRO A 1 -14.37 -13.57 -2.77
C PRO A 1 -13.72 -12.94 -1.53
N PRO A 2 -13.79 -13.57 -0.35
CA PRO A 2 -13.12 -13.09 0.86
C PRO A 2 -11.63 -12.88 0.63
N GLY A 3 -11.05 -11.81 1.20
CA GLY A 3 -9.65 -11.46 1.01
C GLY A 3 -9.32 -10.70 -0.27
N THR A 4 -10.28 -10.42 -1.13
CA THR A 4 -10.12 -9.53 -2.29
C THR A 4 -9.73 -8.12 -1.83
N LEU A 5 -8.78 -7.52 -2.51
CA LEU A 5 -8.32 -6.15 -2.27
C LEU A 5 -8.88 -5.22 -3.34
N ILE A 6 -9.33 -4.04 -2.94
CA ILE A 6 -9.80 -2.99 -3.85
C ILE A 6 -9.10 -1.70 -3.46
N GLN A 7 -8.29 -1.15 -4.35
CA GLN A 7 -7.73 0.18 -4.17
C GLN A 7 -8.76 1.21 -4.66
N ILE A 8 -9.32 1.97 -3.73
CA ILE A 8 -10.42 2.91 -4.00
C ILE A 8 -9.96 4.35 -4.17
N ALA A 9 -8.78 4.67 -3.67
CA ALA A 9 -8.15 5.98 -3.80
C ALA A 9 -6.64 5.83 -3.76
N GLU A 10 -5.94 6.85 -4.24
CA GLU A 10 -4.50 7.00 -4.06
C GLU A 10 -4.16 8.48 -3.84
N TYR A 11 -3.11 8.71 -3.08
CA TYR A 11 -2.42 9.97 -2.97
C TYR A 11 -0.99 9.74 -3.47
N TYR A 12 -0.69 10.25 -4.65
CA TYR A 12 0.59 10.01 -5.30
C TYR A 12 1.46 11.26 -5.22
N GLY A 13 2.61 11.13 -4.55
CA GLY A 13 3.49 12.25 -4.21
C GLY A 13 4.51 12.59 -5.31
N SER A 14 4.13 12.54 -6.60
CA SER A 14 4.97 12.95 -7.73
C SER A 14 4.33 14.09 -8.50
N GLU A 15 5.16 14.99 -9.06
CA GLU A 15 4.70 16.06 -9.94
C GLU A 15 4.07 15.50 -11.21
N GLU A 16 4.63 14.43 -11.74
CA GLU A 16 4.17 13.75 -12.94
C GLU A 16 4.35 12.25 -12.78
N ILE A 17 3.30 11.49 -13.12
CA ILE A 17 3.32 10.02 -13.04
C ILE A 17 4.37 9.48 -14.02
N GLY A 18 5.24 8.59 -13.56
CA GLY A 18 6.29 7.96 -14.37
C GLY A 18 7.65 8.66 -14.32
N THR A 19 7.77 9.80 -13.64
CA THR A 19 9.03 10.58 -13.64
C THR A 19 9.89 10.36 -12.39
N ASN A 20 9.38 9.73 -11.37
CA ASN A 20 10.03 9.55 -10.06
C ASN A 20 10.48 10.88 -9.40
N LYS A 21 9.81 12.00 -9.74
CA LYS A 21 10.06 13.32 -9.17
C LYS A 21 9.06 13.61 -8.06
N GLY A 22 9.53 13.56 -6.81
CA GLY A 22 8.69 13.89 -5.65
C GLY A 22 8.29 15.37 -5.62
N ILE A 23 7.07 15.65 -5.14
CA ILE A 23 6.51 17.02 -5.00
C ILE A 23 7.15 17.82 -3.84
N GLY A 24 8.07 17.24 -3.08
CA GLY A 24 8.83 17.94 -2.03
C GLY A 24 7.98 18.50 -0.89
N LEU A 25 6.77 18.00 -0.64
CA LEU A 25 5.91 18.47 0.43
C LEU A 25 6.39 18.03 1.81
N ALA A 26 6.19 18.90 2.80
CA ALA A 26 6.43 18.54 4.19
C ALA A 26 5.51 17.41 4.65
N SER A 27 6.02 16.51 5.51
CA SER A 27 5.29 15.36 6.03
C SER A 27 3.96 15.73 6.68
N LYS A 28 3.88 16.90 7.34
CA LYS A 28 2.64 17.46 7.89
C LYS A 28 1.60 17.71 6.81
N THR A 29 1.98 18.37 5.73
CA THR A 29 1.08 18.66 4.60
C THR A 29 0.60 17.38 3.92
N ILE A 30 1.48 16.40 3.75
CA ILE A 30 1.13 15.09 3.20
C ILE A 30 0.06 14.42 4.09
N ALA A 31 0.26 14.42 5.41
CA ALA A 31 -0.71 13.84 6.33
C ALA A 31 -2.07 14.55 6.29
N GLN A 32 -2.09 15.87 6.21
CA GLN A 32 -3.32 16.65 6.07
C GLN A 32 -4.07 16.32 4.78
N ASN A 33 -3.36 16.24 3.65
CA ASN A 33 -3.95 15.84 2.36
C ASN A 33 -4.55 14.42 2.44
N ILE A 34 -3.88 13.48 3.11
CA ILE A 34 -4.41 12.12 3.34
C ILE A 34 -5.71 12.20 4.14
N LYS A 35 -5.77 13.00 5.21
CA LYS A 35 -6.99 13.17 6.03
C LYS A 35 -8.13 13.83 5.26
N GLU A 36 -7.84 14.75 4.36
CA GLU A 36 -8.84 15.35 3.47
C GLU A 36 -9.44 14.31 2.51
N ILE A 37 -8.61 13.45 1.92
CA ILE A 37 -9.07 12.34 1.06
C ILE A 37 -9.94 11.38 1.87
N GLU A 38 -9.53 10.97 3.07
CA GLU A 38 -10.32 10.10 3.95
C GLU A 38 -11.68 10.73 4.27
N ALA A 39 -11.71 12.03 4.59
CA ALA A 39 -12.95 12.76 4.86
C ALA A 39 -13.85 12.83 3.63
N ALA A 40 -13.29 13.01 2.43
CA ALA A 40 -14.05 12.99 1.19
C ALA A 40 -14.65 11.59 0.91
N LEU A 41 -13.89 10.53 1.10
CA LEU A 41 -14.35 9.14 0.95
C LEU A 41 -15.49 8.80 1.93
N LYS A 42 -15.46 9.34 3.16
CA LYS A 42 -16.56 9.21 4.12
C LYS A 42 -17.80 9.98 3.68
N ARG A 43 -17.64 11.24 3.25
CA ARG A 43 -18.77 12.07 2.78
C ARG A 43 -19.51 11.44 1.59
N THR A 44 -18.78 10.78 0.70
CA THR A 44 -19.39 10.07 -0.45
C THR A 44 -19.98 8.70 -0.08
N GLY A 45 -19.80 8.25 1.18
CA GLY A 45 -20.27 6.94 1.63
C GLY A 45 -19.44 5.76 1.11
N LEU A 46 -18.30 6.03 0.44
CA LEU A 46 -17.43 4.98 -0.09
C LEU A 46 -16.73 4.20 1.04
N ILE A 47 -16.44 4.86 2.14
CA ILE A 47 -16.01 4.23 3.40
C ILE A 47 -16.96 4.62 4.54
N LYS A 48 -17.24 3.67 5.43
CA LYS A 48 -18.16 3.89 6.58
C LYS A 48 -17.45 4.02 7.91
N THR A 49 -16.20 3.58 7.99
CA THR A 49 -15.41 3.55 9.23
C THR A 49 -14.11 4.34 9.05
N ASP A 50 -13.40 4.57 10.14
CA ASP A 50 -12.06 5.15 10.08
C ASP A 50 -11.08 4.24 9.34
N VAL A 51 -10.16 4.86 8.64
CA VAL A 51 -9.07 4.15 7.97
C VAL A 51 -8.13 3.60 9.03
N ARG A 52 -7.81 2.32 8.92
CA ARG A 52 -6.85 1.66 9.81
C ARG A 52 -5.43 1.87 9.31
N ALA A 53 -4.47 1.85 10.23
CA ALA A 53 -3.05 1.92 9.88
C ALA A 53 -2.67 0.85 8.86
N GLY A 54 -2.10 1.27 7.75
CA GLY A 54 -1.51 0.42 6.71
C GLY A 54 0.00 0.31 6.87
N ALA A 55 0.63 -0.65 6.17
CA ALA A 55 2.07 -0.75 6.14
C ALA A 55 2.67 0.37 5.28
N ALA A 56 3.71 1.02 5.79
CA ALA A 56 4.53 1.99 5.06
C ALA A 56 5.99 1.54 5.01
N ASP A 57 6.78 2.13 4.13
CA ASP A 57 8.21 1.90 4.11
C ASP A 57 8.84 2.27 5.45
N ASN A 58 9.82 1.47 5.90
CA ASN A 58 10.44 1.67 7.20
C ASN A 58 11.28 2.95 7.27
N GLN A 59 11.68 3.51 6.13
CA GLN A 59 12.42 4.78 6.06
C GLN A 59 11.69 5.97 6.70
N ILE A 60 10.35 5.94 6.79
CA ILE A 60 9.60 6.98 7.50
C ILE A 60 9.94 7.07 9.00
N ARG A 61 10.64 6.06 9.54
CA ARG A 61 11.07 5.93 10.94
C ARG A 61 12.53 6.31 11.14
N ASP A 62 13.25 6.61 10.06
CA ASP A 62 14.63 6.99 10.16
C ASP A 62 14.77 8.21 11.08
N THR A 63 15.68 8.10 12.03
CA THR A 63 15.84 9.11 13.08
C THR A 63 16.75 10.24 12.62
N ASN A 64 16.31 11.47 12.87
CA ASN A 64 17.19 12.63 12.89
C ASN A 64 17.39 13.02 14.37
N PRO A 65 18.63 13.16 14.88
CA PRO A 65 18.87 13.53 16.28
C PRO A 65 18.17 14.82 16.71
N ASP A 66 17.99 15.76 15.78
CA ASP A 66 17.51 17.10 16.03
C ASP A 66 16.05 17.34 15.65
N ALA A 67 15.33 16.32 15.13
CA ALA A 67 13.97 16.50 14.65
C ALA A 67 13.12 15.21 14.77
N ASP A 68 11.80 15.38 14.85
CA ASP A 68 10.88 14.27 14.71
C ASP A 68 10.99 13.63 13.34
N ASN A 69 10.95 12.30 13.29
CA ASN A 69 10.90 11.57 12.04
C ASN A 69 9.52 11.75 11.35
N MET A 70 9.44 11.33 10.09
CA MET A 70 8.23 11.49 9.28
C MET A 70 7.01 10.81 9.94
N GLU A 71 7.17 9.61 10.51
CA GLU A 71 6.08 8.88 11.18
C GLU A 71 5.50 9.68 12.33
N LYS A 72 6.34 10.24 13.22
CA LYS A 72 5.89 11.03 14.37
C LYS A 72 5.16 12.30 13.94
N ILE A 73 5.66 12.97 12.88
CA ILE A 73 4.99 14.15 12.34
C ILE A 73 3.59 13.78 11.82
N MET A 74 3.47 12.69 11.05
CA MET A 74 2.20 12.22 10.52
C MET A 74 1.23 11.76 11.62
N GLN A 75 1.73 11.13 12.68
CA GLN A 75 0.92 10.72 13.83
C GLN A 75 0.27 11.90 14.53
N LYS A 76 0.96 13.05 14.64
CA LYS A 76 0.39 14.28 15.20
C LYS A 76 -0.80 14.82 14.40
N GLU A 77 -0.85 14.50 13.10
CA GLU A 77 -1.97 14.85 12.21
C GLU A 77 -3.01 13.70 12.10
N GLY A 78 -2.89 12.63 12.90
CA GLY A 78 -3.85 11.52 12.94
C GLY A 78 -3.67 10.47 11.83
N VAL A 79 -2.51 10.41 11.18
CA VAL A 79 -2.15 9.37 10.20
C VAL A 79 -1.18 8.39 10.84
N TYR A 80 -1.55 7.12 10.90
CA TYR A 80 -0.80 6.06 11.56
C TYR A 80 -0.33 5.01 10.56
N TRP A 81 0.88 4.51 10.77
CA TRP A 81 1.50 3.51 9.92
C TRP A 81 1.97 2.29 10.68
N LEU A 82 1.91 1.14 10.03
CA LEU A 82 2.55 -0.10 10.48
C LEU A 82 3.86 -0.30 9.71
N PRO A 83 4.85 -1.01 10.29
CA PRO A 83 6.06 -1.35 9.56
C PRO A 83 5.76 -2.29 8.39
N SER A 84 6.43 -2.06 7.26
CA SER A 84 6.41 -2.99 6.13
C SER A 84 7.23 -4.25 6.42
N ASP A 85 6.89 -5.34 5.73
CA ASP A 85 7.66 -6.57 5.78
C ASP A 85 8.93 -6.44 4.91
N LYS A 86 10.08 -6.33 5.56
CA LYS A 86 11.40 -6.29 4.94
C LYS A 86 12.21 -7.57 5.20
N SER A 87 11.55 -8.65 5.66
CA SER A 87 12.22 -9.95 5.86
C SER A 87 12.80 -10.48 4.55
N SER A 88 13.83 -11.31 4.66
CA SER A 88 14.45 -11.94 3.48
C SER A 88 13.40 -12.68 2.65
N GLY A 89 13.43 -12.49 1.33
CA GLY A 89 12.47 -13.08 0.41
C GLY A 89 11.10 -12.40 0.35
N SER A 90 10.78 -11.42 1.22
CA SER A 90 9.46 -10.76 1.23
C SER A 90 9.11 -10.10 -0.11
N ARG A 91 10.09 -9.60 -0.87
CA ARG A 91 9.86 -9.01 -2.20
C ARG A 91 9.38 -10.06 -3.20
N ALA A 92 10.08 -11.18 -3.31
CA ALA A 92 9.70 -12.28 -4.22
C ALA A 92 8.32 -12.86 -3.86
N VAL A 93 8.07 -13.10 -2.56
CA VAL A 93 6.76 -13.57 -2.06
C VAL A 93 5.67 -12.54 -2.38
N GLY A 94 5.92 -11.26 -2.17
CA GLY A 94 4.96 -10.20 -2.47
C GLY A 94 4.62 -10.11 -3.95
N LEU A 95 5.61 -10.24 -4.83
CA LEU A 95 5.41 -10.26 -6.28
C LEU A 95 4.60 -11.48 -6.74
N GLN A 96 4.91 -12.66 -6.20
CA GLN A 96 4.15 -13.87 -6.49
C GLN A 96 2.68 -13.72 -6.10
N LEU A 97 2.41 -13.29 -4.87
CA LEU A 97 1.04 -13.07 -4.37
C LEU A 97 0.29 -12.01 -5.18
N PHE A 98 0.99 -10.97 -5.64
CA PHE A 98 0.39 -9.96 -6.49
C PHE A 98 -0.04 -10.54 -7.85
N ARG A 99 0.83 -11.34 -8.48
CA ARG A 99 0.52 -12.04 -9.75
C ARG A 99 -0.66 -12.99 -9.58
N GLU A 100 -0.69 -13.79 -8.51
CA GLU A 100 -1.82 -14.67 -8.20
C GLU A 100 -3.14 -13.89 -8.09
N ARG A 101 -3.12 -12.74 -7.40
CA ARG A 101 -4.32 -11.88 -7.28
C ARG A 101 -4.77 -11.29 -8.61
N LEU A 102 -3.85 -10.91 -9.48
CA LEU A 102 -4.18 -10.43 -10.84
C LEU A 102 -4.81 -11.56 -11.68
N GLU A 103 -4.25 -12.77 -11.63
CA GLU A 103 -4.83 -13.93 -12.31
C GLU A 103 -6.22 -14.29 -11.76
N ASN A 104 -6.39 -14.26 -10.45
CA ASN A 104 -7.68 -14.50 -9.81
C ASN A 104 -8.73 -13.46 -10.22
N SER A 105 -8.34 -12.17 -10.33
CA SER A 105 -9.21 -11.10 -10.81
C SER A 105 -9.65 -11.32 -12.25
N LYS A 106 -8.75 -11.85 -13.09
CA LYS A 106 -9.04 -12.15 -14.51
C LYS A 106 -9.99 -13.34 -14.70
N LYS A 107 -9.86 -14.34 -13.83
CA LYS A 107 -10.68 -15.57 -13.88
C LYS A 107 -11.94 -15.49 -13.02
N ASP A 108 -12.09 -14.42 -12.23
CA ASP A 108 -13.12 -14.27 -11.19
C ASP A 108 -13.09 -15.42 -10.15
N GLU A 109 -11.91 -15.91 -9.83
CA GLU A 109 -11.66 -17.01 -8.90
C GLU A 109 -10.81 -16.54 -7.72
N GLY A 110 -11.12 -16.98 -6.49
CA GLY A 110 -10.31 -16.68 -5.31
C GLY A 110 -10.16 -15.19 -4.97
N PRO A 111 -9.24 -14.83 -4.05
CA PRO A 111 -9.02 -13.45 -3.67
C PRO A 111 -8.26 -12.67 -4.75
N GLY A 112 -8.93 -11.72 -5.40
CA GLY A 112 -8.39 -10.88 -6.44
C GLY A 112 -7.83 -9.54 -5.94
N ILE A 113 -7.44 -8.67 -6.89
CA ILE A 113 -7.09 -7.28 -6.66
C ILE A 113 -7.66 -6.41 -7.78
N TYR A 114 -8.27 -5.29 -7.40
CA TYR A 114 -8.91 -4.35 -8.32
C TYR A 114 -8.49 -2.92 -8.00
N PHE A 115 -8.50 -2.07 -9.01
CA PHE A 115 -8.12 -0.66 -8.91
C PHE A 115 -9.25 0.21 -9.47
N PHE A 116 -9.67 1.21 -8.70
CA PHE A 116 -10.58 2.23 -9.22
C PHE A 116 -9.85 3.07 -10.28
N ARG A 117 -10.58 3.58 -11.27
CA ARG A 117 -10.02 4.43 -12.35
C ARG A 117 -9.32 5.69 -11.82
N THR A 118 -9.66 6.11 -10.61
CA THR A 118 -9.04 7.24 -9.92
C THR A 118 -7.62 6.95 -9.44
N CYS A 119 -7.23 5.67 -9.31
CA CYS A 119 -5.89 5.23 -8.94
C CYS A 119 -4.96 5.23 -10.16
N ARG A 120 -4.71 6.42 -10.70
CA ARG A 120 -4.05 6.61 -12.00
C ARG A 120 -2.59 6.20 -11.98
N ALA A 121 -1.85 6.53 -10.91
CA ALA A 121 -0.45 6.16 -10.80
C ALA A 121 -0.30 4.62 -10.75
N SER A 122 -1.08 3.93 -9.92
CA SER A 122 -1.07 2.47 -9.86
C SER A 122 -1.38 1.83 -11.22
N ILE A 123 -2.39 2.35 -11.95
CA ILE A 123 -2.80 1.81 -13.25
C ILE A 123 -1.75 2.05 -14.33
N GLN A 124 -1.03 3.17 -14.28
CA GLN A 124 -0.05 3.54 -15.30
C GLN A 124 1.34 2.96 -15.02
N THR A 125 1.80 2.95 -13.76
CA THR A 125 3.19 2.57 -13.45
C THR A 125 3.35 1.06 -13.24
N ILE A 126 2.42 0.40 -12.55
CA ILE A 126 2.56 -1.03 -12.22
C ILE A 126 2.71 -1.93 -13.46
N PRO A 127 1.91 -1.79 -14.53
CA PRO A 127 2.07 -2.62 -15.73
C PRO A 127 3.37 -2.38 -16.50
N CYS A 128 4.00 -1.20 -16.31
CA CYS A 128 5.22 -0.81 -17.01
C CYS A 128 6.50 -1.17 -16.26
N LEU A 129 6.41 -1.73 -15.04
CA LEU A 129 7.57 -2.07 -14.24
C LEU A 129 8.42 -3.16 -14.90
N PRO A 130 9.71 -2.88 -15.21
CA PRO A 130 10.62 -3.90 -15.72
C PRO A 130 10.97 -4.91 -14.63
N ARG A 131 11.37 -6.10 -15.05
CA ARG A 131 11.97 -7.09 -14.15
C ARG A 131 13.39 -6.68 -13.81
N ASP A 132 13.80 -6.97 -12.60
CA ASP A 132 15.22 -6.85 -12.22
C ASP A 132 16.07 -7.78 -13.10
N THR A 133 17.17 -7.27 -13.65
CA THR A 133 18.05 -8.01 -14.56
C THR A 133 18.88 -9.08 -13.85
N LYS A 134 19.11 -8.92 -12.54
CA LYS A 134 19.91 -9.83 -11.70
C LYS A 134 19.02 -10.77 -10.87
N LYS A 135 17.82 -10.31 -10.49
CA LYS A 135 16.86 -11.06 -9.69
C LYS A 135 15.55 -11.17 -10.46
N LEU A 136 15.45 -12.13 -11.33
CA LEU A 136 14.30 -12.32 -12.23
C LEU A 136 12.96 -12.51 -11.51
N ASP A 137 13.00 -12.82 -10.19
CA ASP A 137 11.84 -12.96 -9.32
C ASP A 137 11.47 -11.65 -8.61
N ASP A 138 12.05 -10.52 -9.03
CA ASP A 138 11.76 -9.18 -8.49
C ASP A 138 11.53 -8.17 -9.63
N VAL A 139 11.03 -7.00 -9.26
CA VAL A 139 10.96 -5.84 -10.15
C VAL A 139 12.21 -4.99 -10.01
N ASP A 140 12.57 -4.25 -11.06
CA ASP A 140 13.67 -3.29 -11.03
C ASP A 140 13.35 -2.15 -10.08
N THR A 141 14.10 -2.03 -8.99
CA THR A 141 13.95 -1.01 -7.96
C THR A 141 14.50 0.35 -8.35
N THR A 142 15.17 0.46 -9.49
CA THR A 142 15.61 1.75 -10.05
C THR A 142 14.52 2.42 -10.88
N ALA A 143 13.49 1.67 -11.27
CA ALA A 143 12.29 2.18 -11.91
C ALA A 143 11.33 2.80 -10.87
N GLU A 144 10.25 3.41 -11.35
CA GLU A 144 9.21 3.99 -10.48
C GLU A 144 8.32 2.89 -9.88
N ASP A 145 8.80 2.25 -8.80
CA ASP A 145 8.15 1.12 -8.15
C ASP A 145 7.25 1.51 -6.94
N HIS A 146 7.07 2.80 -6.65
CA HIS A 146 6.38 3.27 -5.45
C HIS A 146 4.93 2.77 -5.33
N ALA A 147 4.15 2.82 -6.42
CA ALA A 147 2.78 2.33 -6.42
C ALA A 147 2.74 0.79 -6.22
N TYR A 148 3.66 0.07 -6.84
CA TYR A 148 3.81 -1.37 -6.65
C TYR A 148 4.22 -1.71 -5.21
N ASP A 149 5.18 -1.01 -4.64
CA ASP A 149 5.63 -1.25 -3.26
C ASP A 149 4.50 -1.03 -2.25
N MET A 150 3.68 0.01 -2.41
CA MET A 150 2.49 0.23 -1.59
C MET A 150 1.53 -0.97 -1.67
N VAL A 151 1.23 -1.45 -2.88
CA VAL A 151 0.36 -2.62 -3.09
C VAL A 151 0.97 -3.88 -2.49
N ARG A 152 2.25 -4.11 -2.70
CA ARG A 152 3.00 -5.24 -2.15
C ARG A 152 2.97 -5.26 -0.62
N TYR A 153 3.21 -4.12 0.03
CA TYR A 153 3.11 -4.03 1.49
C TYR A 153 1.72 -4.38 2.00
N ARG A 154 0.68 -3.90 1.32
CA ARG A 154 -0.70 -4.24 1.68
C ARG A 154 -1.01 -5.71 1.51
N ILE A 155 -0.53 -6.36 0.46
CA ILE A 155 -0.70 -7.80 0.21
C ILE A 155 -0.03 -8.61 1.32
N LEU A 156 1.22 -8.30 1.67
CA LEU A 156 1.95 -8.98 2.73
C LEU A 156 1.30 -8.80 4.10
N GLN A 157 0.77 -7.61 4.38
CA GLN A 157 0.02 -7.34 5.61
C GLN A 157 -1.26 -8.18 5.68
N SER A 158 -1.99 -8.34 4.58
CA SER A 158 -3.23 -9.15 4.54
C SER A 158 -2.97 -10.63 4.84
N LYS A 159 -1.82 -11.16 4.44
CA LYS A 159 -1.41 -12.54 4.74
C LYS A 159 -1.18 -12.76 6.25
N ARG A 160 -0.60 -11.79 6.94
CA ARG A 160 -0.38 -11.87 8.41
C ARG A 160 -1.67 -11.83 9.21
N GLY A 161 -2.69 -11.11 8.74
CA GLY A 161 -4.01 -11.03 9.40
C GLY A 161 -4.87 -12.28 9.25
N SER A 162 -4.57 -13.18 8.32
CA SER A 162 -5.33 -14.42 8.09
C SER A 162 -5.05 -15.54 9.09
N SER A 163 -4.10 -15.35 10.02
CA SER A 163 -3.75 -16.33 11.06
C SER A 163 -4.54 -16.19 12.36
N VAL A 164 -5.53 -15.31 12.45
CA VAL A 164 -6.43 -15.24 13.60
C VAL A 164 -7.49 -16.33 13.47
N SER A 165 -7.20 -17.50 14.01
CA SER A 165 -8.16 -18.59 14.22
C SER A 165 -9.21 -18.14 15.25
N PHE A 166 -10.41 -17.80 14.79
CA PHE A 166 -11.58 -17.70 15.66
C PHE A 166 -12.01 -19.09 16.09
N LYS A 167 -11.65 -19.52 17.30
CA LYS A 167 -12.33 -20.66 17.93
C LYS A 167 -13.73 -20.19 18.30
N VAL A 168 -14.73 -20.55 17.49
CA VAL A 168 -16.14 -20.44 17.89
C VAL A 168 -16.39 -21.50 18.96
N ARG A 169 -16.58 -21.07 20.21
CA ARG A 169 -17.19 -21.92 21.23
C ARG A 169 -18.70 -21.97 20.93
N LEU A 170 -19.16 -23.12 20.47
CA LEU A 170 -20.60 -23.38 20.44
C LEU A 170 -21.08 -23.58 21.89
N PRO A 171 -22.20 -22.97 22.31
CA PRO A 171 -22.80 -23.25 23.59
C PRO A 171 -23.32 -24.69 23.61
N THR A 172 -22.96 -25.45 24.68
CA THR A 172 -23.54 -26.74 25.01
C THR A 172 -24.94 -26.57 25.59
#